data_0cfffed95589307dd1b3a4bf6d1b492f
#
_entry.id   0cfffed95589307dd1b3a4bf6d1b492f
#
_cell.length_a   1.000
_cell.length_b   1.000
_cell.length_c   1.000
_cell.angle_alpha   90.00
_cell.angle_beta   90.00
_cell.angle_gamma   90.00
#
_symmetry.space_group_name_H-M   'P 1'
#
loop_
_entity.id
_entity.type
_entity.pdbx_description
1 polymer ?
#
loop_
_entity_poly.entity_id
_entity_poly.type
_entity_poly.pdbx_seq_one_letter_code
_entity_poly.pdbx_strand_id
1 'polypeptide(L)'
;MHLIRRFGMYLSLTIISVVHAVRYWTSFRTSSIQGVRVILVKDRSVVLVTHWYAPWTWTLPGGGVNKGETPEAAAVREVKEETGFDVKSLAGEIGKYKGTWGRGDMVMVFYTGDFEGSLALTPNIEIMGRSWFDIDNLPEELSPANRRRIEAYRDGVRGEVGKW
;
A
#
# COMPACT_ATOMS: atom_id res chain seq x y z
N MET A 1 3.53 -11.24 35.05
CA MET A 1 2.84 -11.25 33.73
C MET A 1 3.20 -10.06 32.83
N HIS A 2 3.67 -8.93 33.34
CA HIS A 2 4.09 -7.75 32.54
C HIS A 2 5.45 -7.87 31.82
N LEU A 3 6.38 -8.68 32.33
CA LEU A 3 7.73 -8.80 31.77
C LEU A 3 7.77 -9.59 30.46
N ILE A 4 6.94 -10.63 30.35
CA ILE A 4 6.86 -11.49 29.14
C ILE A 4 6.26 -10.73 27.95
N ARG A 5 5.29 -9.81 28.16
CA ARG A 5 4.72 -8.98 27.11
C ARG A 5 5.74 -7.96 26.55
N ARG A 6 6.61 -7.42 27.39
CA ARG A 6 7.67 -6.49 26.93
C ARG A 6 8.75 -7.22 26.13
N PHE A 7 9.12 -8.42 26.49
CA PHE A 7 10.11 -9.23 25.76
C PHE A 7 9.61 -9.63 24.35
N GLY A 8 8.34 -10.02 24.23
CA GLY A 8 7.72 -10.31 22.93
C GLY A 8 7.65 -9.10 22.01
N MET A 9 7.41 -7.91 22.56
CA MET A 9 7.36 -6.67 21.79
C MET A 9 8.75 -6.25 21.24
N TYR A 10 9.81 -6.44 22.00
CA TYR A 10 11.19 -6.15 21.54
C TYR A 10 11.66 -7.18 20.51
N LEU A 11 11.32 -8.46 20.66
CA LEU A 11 11.67 -9.50 19.70
C LEU A 11 10.96 -9.29 18.35
N SER A 12 9.68 -8.88 18.37
CA SER A 12 8.93 -8.55 17.15
C SER A 12 9.51 -7.33 16.45
N LEU A 13 9.85 -6.27 17.17
CA LEU A 13 10.49 -5.06 16.60
C LEU A 13 11.83 -5.38 15.94
N THR A 14 12.61 -6.31 16.51
CA THR A 14 13.92 -6.70 15.95
C THR A 14 13.75 -7.51 14.67
N ILE A 15 12.82 -8.45 14.63
CA ILE A 15 12.52 -9.26 13.43
C ILE A 15 12.03 -8.38 12.29
N ILE A 16 11.21 -7.37 12.59
CA ILE A 16 10.68 -6.42 11.62
C ILE A 16 11.77 -5.53 11.05
N SER A 17 12.65 -5.01 11.92
CA SER A 17 13.79 -4.22 11.49
C SER A 17 14.70 -5.03 10.57
N VAL A 18 14.86 -6.33 10.82
CA VAL A 18 15.65 -7.24 9.98
C VAL A 18 14.96 -7.51 8.66
N VAL A 19 13.65 -7.77 8.64
CA VAL A 19 12.90 -8.00 7.39
C VAL A 19 12.89 -6.74 6.53
N HIS A 20 12.65 -5.56 7.13
CA HIS A 20 12.76 -4.29 6.41
C HIS A 20 14.19 -3.99 5.96
N ALA A 21 15.19 -4.28 6.78
CA ALA A 21 16.59 -4.11 6.41
C ALA A 21 17.00 -5.05 5.27
N VAL A 22 16.53 -6.30 5.26
CA VAL A 22 16.81 -7.26 4.17
C VAL A 22 16.08 -6.83 2.90
N ARG A 23 14.82 -6.42 2.96
CA ARG A 23 14.10 -5.85 1.81
C ARG A 23 14.77 -4.57 1.31
N TYR A 24 15.25 -3.71 2.20
CA TYR A 24 16.01 -2.51 1.87
C TYR A 24 17.35 -2.84 1.20
N TRP A 25 18.10 -3.84 1.68
CA TRP A 25 19.40 -4.24 1.14
C TRP A 25 19.31 -4.88 -0.24
N THR A 26 18.22 -5.61 -0.55
CA THR A 26 18.00 -6.21 -1.86
C THR A 26 17.51 -5.22 -2.92
N SER A 27 17.05 -4.03 -2.51
CA SER A 27 16.57 -2.94 -3.39
C SER A 27 17.66 -2.06 -3.99
N PHE A 28 18.92 -2.24 -3.61
CA PHE A 28 20.01 -1.34 -3.97
C PHE A 28 20.53 -1.52 -5.40
N ARG A 29 19.70 -1.53 -6.44
CA ARG A 29 20.21 -1.35 -7.83
C ARG A 29 19.12 -0.95 -8.82
N THR A 30 19.27 0.26 -9.33
CA THR A 30 18.58 0.93 -10.45
C THR A 30 17.43 1.85 -10.05
N SER A 31 17.27 2.94 -10.80
CA SER A 31 16.16 3.91 -10.73
C SER A 31 14.83 3.26 -11.14
N SER A 32 14.41 2.26 -10.38
CA SER A 32 13.21 1.48 -10.61
C SER A 32 12.14 1.85 -9.57
N ILE A 33 10.90 1.72 -9.96
CA ILE A 33 9.78 1.82 -9.03
C ILE A 33 9.96 0.75 -7.97
N GLN A 34 10.03 1.17 -6.71
CA GLN A 34 10.28 0.29 -5.57
C GLN A 34 9.03 -0.01 -4.78
N GLY A 35 7.97 0.79 -4.95
CA GLY A 35 6.71 0.59 -4.29
C GLY A 35 5.52 0.89 -5.19
N VAL A 36 4.39 0.26 -4.88
CA VAL A 36 3.12 0.46 -5.55
C VAL A 36 2.02 0.73 -4.55
N ARG A 37 1.02 1.50 -4.96
CA ARG A 37 -0.25 1.66 -4.26
C ARG A 37 -1.38 1.55 -5.27
N VAL A 38 -2.55 1.06 -4.83
CA VAL A 38 -3.70 0.88 -5.70
C VAL A 38 -4.94 1.52 -5.10
N ILE A 39 -5.60 2.37 -5.88
CA ILE A 39 -6.92 2.91 -5.56
C ILE A 39 -7.95 1.95 -6.15
N LEU A 40 -8.54 1.10 -5.30
CA LEU A 40 -9.67 0.24 -5.66
C LEU A 40 -10.95 1.03 -5.46
N VAL A 41 -11.68 1.27 -6.54
CA VAL A 41 -12.91 2.10 -6.50
C VAL A 41 -14.11 1.28 -6.90
N LYS A 42 -15.17 1.38 -6.09
CA LYS A 42 -16.50 0.85 -6.41
C LYS A 42 -17.57 1.74 -5.79
N ASP A 43 -18.57 2.13 -6.58
CA ASP A 43 -19.73 2.93 -6.10
C ASP A 43 -19.33 4.15 -5.24
N ARG A 44 -18.34 4.94 -5.71
CA ARG A 44 -17.74 6.10 -5.00
C ARG A 44 -17.06 5.76 -3.68
N SER A 45 -16.76 4.51 -3.43
CA SER A 45 -16.03 4.07 -2.25
C SER A 45 -14.65 3.54 -2.65
N VAL A 46 -13.68 3.69 -1.74
CA VAL A 46 -12.31 3.20 -1.88
C VAL A 46 -11.97 2.24 -0.75
N VAL A 47 -11.13 1.24 -1.04
CA VAL A 47 -10.63 0.32 -0.02
C VAL A 47 -9.39 0.90 0.62
N LEU A 48 -9.36 0.90 1.95
CA LEU A 48 -8.19 1.22 2.74
C LEU A 48 -7.84 0.06 3.67
N VAL A 49 -6.57 -0.02 4.02
CA VAL A 49 -6.01 -1.03 4.92
C VAL A 49 -5.23 -0.39 6.06
N THR A 50 -5.13 -1.09 7.19
CA THR A 50 -4.19 -0.75 8.27
C THR A 50 -3.23 -1.90 8.49
N HIS A 51 -1.98 -1.57 8.81
CA HIS A 51 -0.92 -2.54 9.03
C HIS A 51 -0.64 -2.70 10.52
N TRP A 52 -0.19 -3.89 10.95
CA TRP A 52 0.10 -4.18 12.36
C TRP A 52 1.17 -3.25 12.97
N TYR A 53 2.09 -2.72 12.15
CA TYR A 53 3.12 -1.76 12.59
C TYR A 53 2.61 -0.31 12.63
N ALA A 54 1.46 -0.02 12.01
CA ALA A 54 0.78 1.27 12.01
C ALA A 54 -0.76 1.08 12.10
N PRO A 55 -1.26 0.46 13.18
CA PRO A 55 -2.66 0.01 13.25
C PRO A 55 -3.67 1.17 13.30
N TRP A 56 -3.20 2.38 13.55
CA TRP A 56 -4.01 3.60 13.65
C TRP A 56 -3.99 4.45 12.38
N THR A 57 -3.28 3.99 11.33
CA THR A 57 -3.14 4.77 10.10
C THR A 57 -3.69 3.99 8.93
N TRP A 58 -4.71 4.53 8.29
CA TRP A 58 -5.25 4.00 7.04
C TRP A 58 -4.34 4.33 5.86
N THR A 59 -4.19 3.41 4.95
CA THR A 59 -3.38 3.55 3.73
C THR A 59 -4.09 2.89 2.55
N LEU A 60 -3.69 3.25 1.33
CA LEU A 60 -4.04 2.47 0.15
C LEU A 60 -3.36 1.10 0.20
N PRO A 61 -4.02 0.04 -0.29
CA PRO A 61 -3.36 -1.26 -0.50
C PRO A 61 -2.13 -1.13 -1.37
N GLY A 62 -1.10 -1.93 -1.06
CA GLY A 62 0.12 -1.98 -1.85
C GLY A 62 1.39 -2.09 -1.03
N GLY A 63 2.47 -2.49 -1.67
CA GLY A 63 3.75 -2.79 -1.05
C GLY A 63 4.94 -2.63 -1.98
N GLY A 64 5.96 -3.45 -1.77
CA GLY A 64 7.20 -3.40 -2.55
C GLY A 64 7.11 -4.15 -3.87
N VAL A 65 7.85 -3.69 -4.88
CA VAL A 65 8.07 -4.41 -6.13
C VAL A 65 9.20 -5.40 -5.92
N ASN A 66 8.96 -6.67 -6.18
CA ASN A 66 9.97 -7.73 -6.04
C ASN A 66 10.99 -7.69 -7.20
N LYS A 67 12.15 -8.30 -6.99
CA LYS A 67 13.17 -8.40 -8.05
C LYS A 67 12.62 -9.16 -9.26
N GLY A 68 12.62 -8.51 -10.43
CA GLY A 68 12.11 -9.08 -11.68
C GLY A 68 10.60 -8.97 -11.86
N GLU A 69 9.89 -8.39 -10.91
CA GLU A 69 8.45 -8.11 -10.99
C GLU A 69 8.21 -6.75 -11.67
N THR A 70 7.16 -6.63 -12.45
CA THR A 70 6.72 -5.32 -12.95
C THR A 70 5.89 -4.60 -11.88
N PRO A 71 5.82 -3.26 -11.90
CA PRO A 71 4.97 -2.52 -10.98
C PRO A 71 3.50 -2.94 -11.04
N GLU A 72 3.00 -3.26 -12.24
CA GLU A 72 1.62 -3.71 -12.45
C GLU A 72 1.38 -5.07 -11.78
N ALA A 73 2.32 -6.02 -11.96
CA ALA A 73 2.24 -7.34 -11.33
C ALA A 73 2.28 -7.23 -9.80
N ALA A 74 3.18 -6.38 -9.27
CA ALA A 74 3.25 -6.08 -7.85
C ALA A 74 1.93 -5.50 -7.33
N ALA A 75 1.33 -4.56 -8.06
CA ALA A 75 0.06 -3.94 -7.68
C ALA A 75 -1.07 -4.98 -7.57
N VAL A 76 -1.18 -5.88 -8.55
CA VAL A 76 -2.19 -6.95 -8.54
C VAL A 76 -1.95 -7.93 -7.39
N ARG A 77 -0.71 -8.35 -7.17
CA ARG A 77 -0.33 -9.26 -6.07
C ARG A 77 -0.63 -8.65 -4.70
N GLU A 78 -0.20 -7.42 -4.45
CA GLU A 78 -0.42 -6.74 -3.16
C GLU A 78 -1.92 -6.55 -2.86
N VAL A 79 -2.71 -6.17 -3.86
CA VAL A 79 -4.17 -6.09 -3.70
C VAL A 79 -4.74 -7.43 -3.26
N LYS A 80 -4.33 -8.52 -3.91
CA LYS A 80 -4.81 -9.87 -3.54
C LYS A 80 -4.42 -10.25 -2.12
N GLU A 81 -3.16 -10.02 -1.76
CA GLU A 81 -2.61 -10.36 -0.44
C GLU A 81 -3.23 -9.53 0.67
N GLU A 82 -3.45 -8.24 0.45
CA GLU A 82 -3.92 -7.31 1.48
C GLU A 82 -5.44 -7.20 1.58
N THR A 83 -6.18 -7.40 0.49
CA THR A 83 -7.63 -7.17 0.47
C THR A 83 -8.46 -8.42 0.14
N GLY A 84 -7.88 -9.42 -0.50
CA GLY A 84 -8.57 -10.60 -0.99
C GLY A 84 -9.19 -10.43 -2.38
N PHE A 85 -9.19 -9.24 -2.96
CA PHE A 85 -9.74 -9.00 -4.30
C PHE A 85 -8.83 -9.52 -5.41
N ASP A 86 -9.44 -10.01 -6.47
CA ASP A 86 -8.79 -10.41 -7.73
C ASP A 86 -8.95 -9.28 -8.75
N VAL A 87 -7.90 -8.50 -8.95
CA VAL A 87 -7.86 -7.44 -9.97
C VAL A 87 -7.82 -8.08 -11.36
N LYS A 88 -8.74 -7.72 -12.24
CA LYS A 88 -8.81 -8.18 -13.63
C LYS A 88 -7.98 -7.31 -14.55
N SER A 89 -8.07 -6.01 -14.37
CA SER A 89 -7.26 -5.05 -15.11
C SER A 89 -6.99 -3.79 -14.28
N LEU A 90 -5.85 -3.14 -14.50
CA LEU A 90 -5.56 -1.81 -13.99
C LEU A 90 -6.06 -0.80 -15.03
N ALA A 91 -6.88 0.16 -14.61
CA ALA A 91 -7.44 1.16 -15.52
C ALA A 91 -6.43 2.26 -15.90
N GLY A 92 -5.38 2.43 -15.09
CA GLY A 92 -4.32 3.38 -15.37
C GLY A 92 -3.51 3.76 -14.12
N GLU A 93 -2.65 4.76 -14.28
CA GLU A 93 -1.84 5.32 -13.20
C GLU A 93 -2.29 6.74 -12.84
N ILE A 94 -2.28 7.05 -11.54
CA ILE A 94 -2.39 8.42 -11.04
C ILE A 94 -1.08 9.15 -11.25
N GLY A 95 0.04 8.47 -10.94
CA GLY A 95 1.35 9.03 -11.14
C GLY A 95 2.48 8.27 -10.46
N LYS A 96 3.66 8.87 -10.56
CA LYS A 96 4.93 8.37 -10.00
C LYS A 96 5.49 9.40 -9.03
N TYR A 97 5.74 8.96 -7.80
CA TYR A 97 6.10 9.84 -6.72
C TYR A 97 7.42 9.43 -6.10
N LYS A 98 8.32 10.41 -5.96
CA LYS A 98 9.58 10.20 -5.27
C LYS A 98 9.29 9.97 -3.78
N GLY A 99 9.64 8.79 -3.29
CA GLY A 99 9.51 8.42 -1.89
C GLY A 99 10.49 9.14 -0.98
N THR A 100 10.34 8.90 0.32
CA THR A 100 11.15 9.56 1.36
C THR A 100 12.32 8.71 1.83
N TRP A 101 12.46 7.48 1.35
CA TRP A 101 13.39 6.46 1.89
C TRP A 101 14.75 6.38 1.16
N GLY A 102 15.11 7.39 0.34
CA GLY A 102 16.43 7.45 -0.25
C GLY A 102 16.48 7.86 -1.72
N ARG A 103 17.69 7.85 -2.31
CA ARG A 103 17.88 8.15 -3.74
C ARG A 103 17.33 7.02 -4.59
N GLY A 104 16.33 7.34 -5.43
CA GLY A 104 15.73 6.38 -6.38
C GLY A 104 14.51 5.65 -5.84
N ASP A 105 14.06 5.94 -4.61
CA ASP A 105 12.79 5.44 -4.09
C ASP A 105 11.63 6.10 -4.86
N MET A 106 10.90 5.29 -5.62
CA MET A 106 9.74 5.73 -6.41
C MET A 106 8.54 4.87 -6.08
N VAL A 107 7.41 5.52 -5.82
CA VAL A 107 6.11 4.87 -5.61
C VAL A 107 5.21 5.17 -6.79
N MET A 108 4.67 4.12 -7.40
CA MET A 108 3.70 4.22 -8.48
C MET A 108 2.30 3.97 -7.94
N VAL A 109 1.36 4.83 -8.31
CA VAL A 109 -0.04 4.71 -7.84
C VAL A 109 -0.92 4.38 -9.02
N PHE A 110 -1.54 3.20 -8.94
CA PHE A 110 -2.53 2.72 -9.90
C PHE A 110 -3.94 2.94 -9.40
N TYR A 111 -4.92 2.81 -10.29
CA TYR A 111 -6.32 2.75 -9.94
C TYR A 111 -7.06 1.73 -10.79
N THR A 112 -8.13 1.16 -10.24
CA THR A 112 -9.04 0.26 -10.96
C THR A 112 -10.40 0.19 -10.29
N GLY A 113 -11.44 -0.08 -11.11
CA GLY A 113 -12.76 -0.54 -10.70
C GLY A 113 -13.05 -1.96 -11.18
N ASP A 114 -12.07 -2.60 -11.87
CA ASP A 114 -12.25 -3.93 -12.48
C ASP A 114 -11.58 -5.00 -11.61
N PHE A 115 -12.32 -5.45 -10.61
CA PHE A 115 -11.93 -6.51 -9.70
C PHE A 115 -13.14 -7.29 -9.20
N GLU A 116 -12.92 -8.52 -8.76
CA GLU A 116 -13.94 -9.39 -8.22
C GLU A 116 -13.54 -9.98 -6.86
N GLY A 117 -14.49 -10.67 -6.23
CA GLY A 117 -14.31 -11.26 -4.91
C GLY A 117 -14.95 -10.41 -3.81
N SER A 118 -14.52 -10.62 -2.60
CA SER A 118 -15.01 -9.90 -1.43
C SER A 118 -13.83 -9.46 -0.57
N LEU A 119 -14.03 -8.37 0.17
CA LEU A 119 -13.09 -7.93 1.19
C LEU A 119 -12.99 -9.03 2.26
N ALA A 120 -11.99 -9.86 2.15
CA ALA A 120 -11.83 -11.05 2.96
C ALA A 120 -10.68 -10.88 3.96
N LEU A 121 -10.84 -11.49 5.13
CA LEU A 121 -9.74 -11.73 6.04
C LEU A 121 -8.86 -12.85 5.43
N THR A 122 -8.02 -12.49 4.46
CA THR A 122 -6.93 -13.40 4.10
C THR A 122 -6.01 -13.51 5.31
N PRO A 123 -5.44 -14.68 5.61
CA PRO A 123 -4.44 -14.83 6.66
C PRO A 123 -3.17 -14.06 6.27
N ASN A 124 -3.20 -12.77 6.40
CA ASN A 124 -2.04 -11.91 6.20
C ASN A 124 -1.70 -11.31 7.55
N ILE A 125 -0.54 -11.68 8.10
CA ILE A 125 -0.06 -11.23 9.40
C ILE A 125 0.21 -9.71 9.38
N GLU A 126 0.35 -9.11 8.19
CA GLU A 126 0.68 -7.70 8.03
C GLU A 126 -0.54 -6.79 8.14
N ILE A 127 -1.74 -7.27 7.81
CA ILE A 127 -2.95 -6.43 7.73
C ILE A 127 -3.85 -6.63 8.96
N MET A 128 -4.06 -5.55 9.70
CA MET A 128 -4.90 -5.52 10.90
C MET A 128 -6.35 -5.14 10.61
N GLY A 129 -6.56 -4.26 9.64
CA GLY A 129 -7.89 -3.77 9.29
C GLY A 129 -8.04 -3.52 7.80
N ARG A 130 -9.27 -3.70 7.30
CA ARG A 130 -9.68 -3.42 5.93
C ARG A 130 -11.08 -2.85 5.96
N SER A 131 -11.32 -1.79 5.22
CA SER A 131 -12.67 -1.22 5.13
C SER A 131 -12.87 -0.43 3.84
N TRP A 132 -14.14 -0.27 3.48
CA TRP A 132 -14.58 0.65 2.46
C TRP A 132 -14.83 2.02 3.08
N PHE A 133 -14.43 3.06 2.38
CA PHE A 133 -14.68 4.46 2.76
C PHE A 133 -15.20 5.24 1.57
N ASP A 134 -16.18 6.09 1.80
CA ASP A 134 -16.65 7.03 0.80
C ASP A 134 -15.51 7.98 0.40
N ILE A 135 -15.31 8.17 -0.91
CA ILE A 135 -14.22 8.99 -1.46
C ILE A 135 -14.30 10.46 -1.06
N ASP A 136 -15.49 10.93 -0.73
CA ASP A 136 -15.73 12.31 -0.26
C ASP A 136 -15.70 12.43 1.27
N ASN A 137 -15.73 11.30 1.98
CA ASN A 137 -15.69 11.27 3.45
C ASN A 137 -14.59 10.30 3.95
N LEU A 138 -13.36 10.60 3.62
CA LEU A 138 -12.18 9.79 3.99
C LEU A 138 -11.89 9.92 5.50
N PRO A 139 -11.43 8.84 6.17
CA PRO A 139 -11.16 8.85 7.61
C PRO A 139 -10.04 9.84 7.96
N GLU A 140 -10.14 10.47 9.13
CA GLU A 140 -9.15 11.43 9.61
C GLU A 140 -7.74 10.82 9.70
N GLU A 141 -7.67 9.57 10.11
CA GLU A 141 -6.43 8.80 10.30
C GLU A 141 -5.82 8.30 8.98
N LEU A 142 -6.36 8.71 7.83
CA LEU A 142 -5.76 8.39 6.54
C LEU A 142 -4.42 9.10 6.36
N SER A 143 -3.38 8.34 5.99
CA SER A 143 -2.05 8.86 5.65
C SER A 143 -2.16 10.06 4.70
N PRO A 144 -1.53 11.20 5.00
CA PRO A 144 -1.64 12.41 4.19
C PRO A 144 -1.20 12.21 2.73
N ALA A 145 -0.20 11.38 2.49
CA ALA A 145 0.23 11.07 1.14
C ALA A 145 -0.86 10.30 0.37
N ASN A 146 -1.45 9.26 0.98
CA ASN A 146 -2.52 8.49 0.36
C ASN A 146 -3.78 9.33 0.13
N ARG A 147 -4.12 10.23 1.05
CA ARG A 147 -5.23 11.18 0.90
C ARG A 147 -5.07 12.00 -0.39
N ARG A 148 -3.90 12.64 -0.57
CA ARG A 148 -3.63 13.43 -1.79
C ARG A 148 -3.79 12.61 -3.07
N ARG A 149 -3.48 11.31 -3.07
CA ARG A 149 -3.61 10.44 -4.26
C ARG A 149 -5.06 10.09 -4.55
N ILE A 150 -5.88 9.87 -3.51
CA ILE A 150 -7.31 9.66 -3.66
C ILE A 150 -7.99 10.94 -4.15
N GLU A 151 -7.63 12.08 -3.59
CA GLU A 151 -8.13 13.39 -4.04
C GLU A 151 -7.74 13.66 -5.51
N ALA A 152 -6.48 13.42 -5.89
CA ALA A 152 -6.01 13.51 -7.27
C ALA A 152 -6.82 12.60 -8.22
N TYR A 153 -7.10 11.36 -7.79
CA TYR A 153 -7.98 10.46 -8.54
C TYR A 153 -9.37 11.04 -8.73
N ARG A 154 -10.00 11.51 -7.64
CA ARG A 154 -11.34 12.12 -7.64
C ARG A 154 -11.40 13.34 -8.57
N ASP A 155 -10.36 14.16 -8.56
CA ASP A 155 -10.26 15.39 -9.33
C ASP A 155 -9.80 15.15 -10.79
N GLY A 156 -9.67 13.88 -11.21
CA GLY A 156 -9.34 13.51 -12.58
C GLY A 156 -7.87 13.66 -12.98
N VAL A 157 -6.96 13.88 -12.02
CA VAL A 157 -5.51 13.97 -12.25
C VAL A 157 -4.97 12.60 -12.67
N ARG A 158 -4.12 12.60 -13.73
CA ARG A 158 -3.48 11.38 -14.26
C ARG A 158 -2.06 11.70 -14.71
N GLY A 159 -1.16 10.72 -14.57
CA GLY A 159 0.23 10.83 -15.05
C GLY A 159 1.08 11.86 -14.29
N GLU A 160 0.73 12.15 -13.03
CA GLU A 160 1.47 13.11 -12.22
C GLU A 160 2.87 12.59 -11.86
N VAL A 161 3.83 13.50 -11.82
CA VAL A 161 5.17 13.23 -11.28
C VAL A 161 5.43 14.19 -10.12
N GLY A 162 5.66 13.65 -8.93
CA GLY A 162 5.74 14.47 -7.73
C GLY A 162 6.55 13.87 -6.59
N LYS A 163 6.30 14.38 -5.39
CA LYS A 163 6.81 13.83 -4.13
C LYS A 163 5.70 13.08 -3.40
N TRP A 164 6.09 11.99 -2.73
CA TRP A 164 5.19 11.19 -1.91
C TRP A 164 4.64 11.95 -0.70
#